data_c0c2deb81e9692a0a290405571a2bdf0
#
_entry.id   c0c2deb81e9692a0a290405571a2bdf0
#
_cell.length_a   1.000
_cell.length_b   1.000
_cell.length_c   1.000
_cell.angle_alpha   90.00
_cell.angle_beta   90.00
_cell.angle_gamma   90.00
#
_symmetry.space_group_name_H-M   'P 1'
#
loop_
_entity.id
_entity.type
_entity.pdbx_description
1 polymer ?
#
loop_
_entity_poly.entity_id
_entity_poly.type
_entity_poly.pdbx_seq_one_letter_code
_entity_poly.pdbx_strand_id
1 'polypeptide(L)'
;MLSLIKKWEGCKLKAYQDGGGVWTIGYGTTFYPQDGSKVKEGDTCTQGQADNWLQIHVNNLVFEILHLVKPSLTENQLGALVCFVYNIGIDAFKKSTMLKLLNEGKIGEAAGQFPRWNKDNSKVS
;
A
#
# COMPACT_ATOMS: atom_id res chain seq x y z
N MET A 1 8.63 -7.05 -2.28
CA MET A 1 7.51 -6.09 -2.17
C MET A 1 6.39 -6.62 -1.29
N LEU A 2 5.80 -7.75 -1.65
CA LEU A 2 4.71 -8.31 -0.85
C LEU A 2 5.13 -8.68 0.56
N SER A 3 6.32 -9.23 0.72
CA SER A 3 6.82 -9.62 2.05
C SER A 3 6.84 -8.44 3.01
N LEU A 4 7.24 -7.29 2.51
CA LEU A 4 7.33 -6.09 3.35
C LEU A 4 5.95 -5.62 3.78
N ILE A 5 5.00 -5.61 2.84
CA ILE A 5 3.63 -5.22 3.16
C ILE A 5 3.03 -6.18 4.18
N LYS A 6 3.23 -7.49 4.00
CA LYS A 6 2.74 -8.49 4.92
C LYS A 6 3.30 -8.28 6.32
N LYS A 7 4.57 -7.94 6.40
CA LYS A 7 5.23 -7.71 7.69
C LYS A 7 4.63 -6.49 8.40
N TRP A 8 4.40 -5.40 7.67
CA TRP A 8 3.87 -4.17 8.26
C TRP A 8 2.40 -4.27 8.61
N GLU A 9 1.59 -4.86 7.72
CA GLU A 9 0.14 -4.87 7.92
C GLU A 9 -0.32 -5.98 8.87
N GLY A 10 0.37 -7.11 8.84
CA GLY A 10 -0.10 -8.28 9.56
C GLY A 10 -1.36 -8.84 8.92
N CYS A 11 -1.70 -10.08 9.21
CA CYS A 11 -2.85 -10.73 8.61
C CYS A 11 -3.88 -11.10 9.67
N LYS A 12 -5.13 -10.71 9.44
CA LYS A 12 -6.25 -11.08 10.30
C LYS A 12 -7.25 -11.86 9.48
N LEU A 13 -7.52 -13.08 9.87
CA LEU A 13 -8.44 -13.93 9.14
C LEU A 13 -9.90 -13.71 9.53
N LYS A 14 -10.13 -12.85 10.51
CA LYS A 14 -11.46 -12.44 10.94
C LYS A 14 -11.54 -10.94 10.90
N ALA A 15 -12.66 -10.42 10.39
CA ALA A 15 -12.82 -8.97 10.27
C ALA A 15 -12.75 -8.27 11.62
N TYR A 16 -12.09 -7.13 11.64
CA TYR A 16 -11.94 -6.29 12.82
C TYR A 16 -12.11 -4.84 12.40
N GLN A 17 -12.39 -3.97 13.36
CA GLN A 17 -12.47 -2.54 13.08
C GLN A 17 -11.10 -1.91 13.30
N ASP A 18 -10.68 -1.10 12.34
CA ASP A 18 -9.42 -0.35 12.50
C ASP A 18 -9.66 0.86 13.41
N GLY A 19 -8.63 1.69 13.55
CA GLY A 19 -8.72 2.86 14.43
C GLY A 19 -9.78 3.86 14.03
N GLY A 20 -10.20 3.85 12.77
CA GLY A 20 -11.26 4.72 12.27
C GLY A 20 -12.63 4.06 12.24
N GLY A 21 -12.76 2.86 12.78
CA GLY A 21 -14.03 2.16 12.79
C GLY A 21 -14.37 1.43 11.50
N VAL A 22 -13.44 1.31 10.58
CA VAL A 22 -13.65 0.63 9.29
C VAL A 22 -13.40 -0.86 9.44
N TRP A 23 -14.35 -1.69 9.01
CA TRP A 23 -14.17 -3.14 9.05
C TRP A 23 -13.13 -3.57 8.03
N THR A 24 -12.16 -4.33 8.50
CA THR A 24 -10.95 -4.68 7.76
C THR A 24 -10.67 -6.17 7.94
N ILE A 25 -10.11 -6.80 6.91
CA ILE A 25 -9.79 -8.23 6.96
C ILE A 25 -8.50 -8.47 6.16
N GLY A 26 -7.85 -9.61 6.43
CA GLY A 26 -6.63 -9.98 5.73
C GLY A 26 -5.49 -9.00 6.00
N TYR A 27 -4.88 -8.49 4.97
CA TYR A 27 -3.77 -7.54 5.06
C TYR A 27 -4.26 -6.12 4.82
N GLY A 28 -5.33 -5.72 5.50
CA GLY A 28 -5.85 -4.37 5.35
C GLY A 28 -6.94 -4.23 4.29
N THR A 29 -7.53 -5.32 3.85
CA THR A 29 -8.61 -5.29 2.86
C THR A 29 -9.88 -4.74 3.50
N THR A 30 -10.47 -3.72 2.89
CA THR A 30 -11.73 -3.13 3.34
C THR A 30 -12.86 -3.33 2.34
N PHE A 31 -12.53 -3.64 1.09
CA PHE A 31 -13.47 -3.98 0.04
C PHE A 31 -12.98 -5.23 -0.65
N TYR A 32 -13.89 -6.14 -0.94
CA TYR A 32 -13.55 -7.39 -1.64
C TYR A 32 -13.36 -7.09 -3.13
N PRO A 33 -12.18 -7.43 -3.71
CA PRO A 33 -11.92 -7.07 -5.11
C PRO A 33 -12.83 -7.76 -6.11
N GLN A 34 -13.40 -8.91 -5.74
CA GLN A 34 -14.21 -9.67 -6.68
C GLN A 34 -15.55 -8.98 -7.00
N ASP A 35 -16.10 -8.18 -6.10
CA ASP A 35 -17.39 -7.55 -6.34
C ASP A 35 -17.51 -6.14 -5.76
N GLY A 36 -16.47 -5.63 -5.11
CA GLY A 36 -16.49 -4.29 -4.53
C GLY A 36 -17.31 -4.14 -3.26
N SER A 37 -17.82 -5.24 -2.71
CA SER A 37 -18.59 -5.16 -1.48
C SER A 37 -17.69 -4.86 -0.29
N LYS A 38 -18.25 -4.22 0.73
CA LYS A 38 -17.49 -3.87 1.93
C LYS A 38 -17.35 -5.05 2.86
N VAL A 39 -16.21 -5.09 3.56
CA VAL A 39 -15.98 -6.04 4.65
C VAL A 39 -16.94 -5.69 5.78
N LYS A 40 -17.54 -6.70 6.40
CA LYS A 40 -18.54 -6.53 7.45
C LYS A 40 -18.16 -7.31 8.69
N GLU A 41 -18.77 -6.94 9.79
CA GLU A 41 -18.61 -7.66 11.05
C GLU A 41 -18.97 -9.13 10.86
N GLY A 42 -18.14 -10.00 11.40
CA GLY A 42 -18.38 -11.43 11.30
C GLY A 42 -17.76 -12.11 10.09
N ASP A 43 -17.24 -11.31 9.14
CA ASP A 43 -16.61 -11.88 7.95
C ASP A 43 -15.32 -12.60 8.34
N THR A 44 -15.05 -13.71 7.66
CA THR A 44 -13.82 -14.47 7.83
C THR A 44 -13.22 -14.80 6.46
N CYS A 45 -11.95 -15.12 6.44
CA CYS A 45 -11.29 -15.54 5.21
C CYS A 45 -10.22 -16.57 5.52
N THR A 46 -9.74 -17.22 4.46
CA THR A 46 -8.59 -18.11 4.55
C THR A 46 -7.31 -17.33 4.30
N GLN A 47 -6.19 -17.91 4.65
CA GLN A 47 -4.88 -17.31 4.35
C GLN A 47 -4.72 -17.11 2.84
N GLY A 48 -5.13 -18.09 2.05
CA GLY A 48 -5.06 -17.99 0.60
C GLY A 48 -5.88 -16.85 0.04
N GLN A 49 -7.07 -16.62 0.59
CA GLN A 49 -7.90 -15.50 0.18
C GLN A 49 -7.24 -14.17 0.53
N ALA A 50 -6.70 -14.07 1.74
CA ALA A 50 -6.01 -12.83 2.16
C ALA A 50 -4.83 -12.54 1.25
N ASP A 51 -4.03 -13.55 0.91
CA ASP A 51 -2.89 -13.40 0.03
C ASP A 51 -3.32 -12.96 -1.37
N ASN A 52 -4.41 -13.53 -1.87
CA ASN A 52 -4.91 -13.21 -3.19
C ASN A 52 -5.41 -11.76 -3.25
N TRP A 53 -6.15 -11.32 -2.24
CA TRP A 53 -6.64 -9.94 -2.19
C TRP A 53 -5.48 -8.96 -2.11
N LEU A 54 -4.44 -9.28 -1.34
CA LEU A 54 -3.26 -8.44 -1.27
C LEU A 54 -2.59 -8.34 -2.64
N GLN A 55 -2.43 -9.46 -3.33
CA GLN A 55 -1.81 -9.47 -4.64
C GLN A 55 -2.58 -8.60 -5.63
N ILE A 56 -3.90 -8.71 -5.64
CA ILE A 56 -4.74 -7.91 -6.54
C ILE A 56 -4.58 -6.42 -6.21
N HIS A 57 -4.62 -6.09 -4.93
CA HIS A 57 -4.50 -4.69 -4.50
C HIS A 57 -3.14 -4.12 -4.90
N VAL A 58 -2.06 -4.87 -4.69
CA VAL A 58 -0.72 -4.43 -5.05
C VAL A 58 -0.58 -4.27 -6.55
N ASN A 59 -1.13 -5.21 -7.33
CA ASN A 59 -1.09 -5.10 -8.79
C ASN A 59 -1.79 -3.82 -9.26
N ASN A 60 -2.93 -3.49 -8.66
CA ASN A 60 -3.64 -2.26 -9.00
C ASN A 60 -2.85 -1.03 -8.63
N LEU A 61 -2.18 -1.04 -7.49
CA LEU A 61 -1.34 0.07 -7.06
C LEU A 61 -0.15 0.27 -7.99
N VAL A 62 0.49 -0.81 -8.38
CA VAL A 62 1.62 -0.73 -9.32
C VAL A 62 1.17 -0.09 -10.62
N PHE A 63 0.02 -0.52 -11.15
CA PHE A 63 -0.51 0.04 -12.39
C PHE A 63 -0.77 1.53 -12.25
N GLU A 64 -1.41 1.94 -11.16
CA GLU A 64 -1.71 3.35 -10.92
C GLU A 64 -0.45 4.18 -10.74
N ILE A 65 0.50 3.67 -9.97
CA ILE A 65 1.76 4.38 -9.73
C ILE A 65 2.52 4.59 -11.03
N LEU A 66 2.60 3.56 -11.86
CA LEU A 66 3.32 3.67 -13.13
C LEU A 66 2.64 4.67 -14.08
N HIS A 67 1.34 4.87 -13.93
CA HIS A 67 0.62 5.88 -14.71
C HIS A 67 0.86 7.29 -14.19
N LEU A 68 0.98 7.45 -12.87
CA LEU A 68 1.10 8.76 -12.24
C LEU A 68 2.52 9.27 -12.20
N VAL A 69 3.51 8.38 -12.07
CA VAL A 69 4.91 8.77 -11.93
C VAL A 69 5.56 8.74 -13.31
N LYS A 70 6.01 9.92 -13.76
CA LYS A 70 6.57 10.05 -15.10
C LYS A 70 7.97 9.47 -15.27
N PRO A 71 8.91 9.71 -14.33
CA PRO A 71 10.25 9.16 -14.48
C PRO A 71 10.26 7.64 -14.33
N SER A 72 11.26 7.01 -14.93
CA SER A 72 11.45 5.58 -14.72
C SER A 72 11.88 5.31 -13.29
N LEU A 73 11.34 4.24 -12.72
CA LEU A 73 11.65 3.84 -11.35
C LEU A 73 12.43 2.54 -11.36
N THR A 74 13.40 2.43 -10.46
CA THR A 74 14.05 1.15 -10.23
C THR A 74 13.06 0.24 -9.50
N GLU A 75 13.36 -1.05 -9.49
CA GLU A 75 12.53 -2.02 -8.79
C GLU A 75 12.42 -1.67 -7.30
N ASN A 76 13.54 -1.27 -6.69
CA ASN A 76 13.53 -0.89 -5.28
C ASN A 76 12.71 0.37 -5.03
N GLN A 77 12.79 1.35 -5.92
CA GLN A 77 12.00 2.56 -5.80
C GLN A 77 10.52 2.28 -5.94
N LEU A 78 10.17 1.44 -6.90
CA LEU A 78 8.77 1.06 -7.10
C LEU A 78 8.24 0.32 -5.88
N GLY A 79 9.02 -0.62 -5.33
CA GLY A 79 8.63 -1.35 -4.14
C GLY A 79 8.37 -0.44 -2.96
N ALA A 80 9.25 0.53 -2.74
CA ALA A 80 9.09 1.49 -1.65
C ALA A 80 7.83 2.34 -1.84
N LEU A 81 7.58 2.79 -3.08
CA LEU A 81 6.38 3.56 -3.37
C LEU A 81 5.11 2.76 -3.15
N VAL A 82 5.11 1.51 -3.58
CA VAL A 82 3.94 0.65 -3.38
C VAL A 82 3.64 0.51 -1.90
N CYS A 83 4.65 0.27 -1.07
CA CYS A 83 4.46 0.16 0.38
C CYS A 83 3.91 1.46 0.96
N PHE A 84 4.44 2.58 0.53
CA PHE A 84 3.99 3.89 1.00
C PHE A 84 2.54 4.15 0.59
N VAL A 85 2.21 3.91 -0.68
CA VAL A 85 0.87 4.16 -1.19
C VAL A 85 -0.13 3.18 -0.58
N TYR A 86 0.28 1.94 -0.33
CA TYR A 86 -0.57 0.98 0.36
C TYR A 86 -1.00 1.54 1.72
N ASN A 87 -0.09 2.23 2.39
CA ASN A 87 -0.33 2.77 3.72
C ASN A 87 -1.20 4.03 3.71
N ILE A 88 -0.92 4.98 2.81
CA ILE A 88 -1.64 6.26 2.81
C ILE A 88 -2.85 6.30 1.87
N GLY A 89 -2.94 5.37 0.94
CA GLY A 89 -4.01 5.34 -0.07
C GLY A 89 -3.64 6.09 -1.33
N ILE A 90 -4.21 5.65 -2.45
CA ILE A 90 -3.87 6.21 -3.76
C ILE A 90 -4.34 7.67 -3.90
N ASP A 91 -5.48 8.01 -3.32
CA ASP A 91 -6.00 9.38 -3.42
C ASP A 91 -5.09 10.37 -2.70
N ALA A 92 -4.59 9.99 -1.53
CA ALA A 92 -3.64 10.82 -0.80
C ALA A 92 -2.34 10.98 -1.58
N PHE A 93 -1.89 9.89 -2.23
CA PHE A 93 -0.69 9.92 -3.05
C PHE A 93 -0.85 10.88 -4.23
N LYS A 94 -2.00 10.86 -4.88
CA LYS A 94 -2.27 11.74 -6.03
C LYS A 94 -2.11 13.21 -5.68
N LYS A 95 -2.41 13.57 -4.43
CA LYS A 95 -2.33 14.96 -3.96
C LYS A 95 -1.03 15.25 -3.23
N SER A 96 -0.11 14.30 -3.16
CA SER A 96 1.06 14.43 -2.31
C SER A 96 2.16 15.27 -2.94
N THR A 97 2.92 15.93 -2.07
CA THR A 97 4.14 16.62 -2.48
C THR A 97 5.14 15.64 -3.06
N MET A 98 5.13 14.40 -2.56
CA MET A 98 6.01 13.36 -3.05
C MET A 98 5.81 13.09 -4.54
N LEU A 99 4.55 12.96 -4.98
CA LEU A 99 4.29 12.72 -6.40
C LEU A 99 4.78 13.90 -7.23
N LYS A 100 4.55 15.12 -6.76
CA LYS A 100 5.01 16.31 -7.44
C LYS A 100 6.52 16.31 -7.58
N LEU A 101 7.24 16.01 -6.50
CA LEU A 101 8.70 15.96 -6.53
C LEU A 101 9.21 14.87 -7.47
N LEU A 102 8.58 13.71 -7.46
CA LEU A 102 8.97 12.63 -8.36
C LEU A 102 8.84 13.06 -9.82
N ASN A 103 7.74 13.72 -10.14
CA ASN A 103 7.48 14.13 -11.52
C ASN A 103 8.33 15.32 -11.96
N GLU A 104 8.94 16.02 -11.00
CA GLU A 104 9.92 17.06 -11.30
C GLU A 104 11.34 16.49 -11.41
N GLY A 105 11.50 15.17 -11.26
CA GLY A 105 12.79 14.54 -11.31
C GLY A 105 13.58 14.62 -10.01
N LYS A 106 12.95 15.09 -8.94
CA LYS A 106 13.62 15.30 -7.65
C LYS A 106 13.45 14.08 -6.76
N ILE A 107 13.98 12.94 -7.22
CA ILE A 107 13.77 11.67 -6.54
C ILE A 107 14.37 11.68 -5.14
N GLY A 108 15.54 12.28 -4.95
CA GLY A 108 16.16 12.37 -3.63
C GLY A 108 15.29 13.13 -2.63
N GLU A 109 14.71 14.24 -3.08
CA GLU A 109 13.83 15.03 -2.21
C GLU A 109 12.53 14.29 -1.93
N ALA A 110 12.00 13.58 -2.94
CA ALA A 110 10.80 12.77 -2.75
C ALA A 110 11.04 11.69 -1.71
N ALA A 111 12.20 11.06 -1.73
CA ALA A 111 12.55 10.04 -0.74
C ALA A 111 12.54 10.60 0.67
N GLY A 112 12.87 11.88 0.83
CA GLY A 112 12.83 12.54 2.12
C GLY A 112 11.42 12.68 2.69
N GLN A 113 10.39 12.51 1.86
CA GLN A 113 9.01 12.53 2.32
C GLN A 113 8.57 11.19 2.92
N PHE A 114 9.46 10.21 2.94
CA PHE A 114 9.16 8.86 3.45
C PHE A 114 9.74 8.70 4.85
N PRO A 115 9.06 9.15 5.90
CA PRO A 115 9.62 9.03 7.25
C PRO A 115 9.87 7.58 7.64
N ARG A 116 8.94 6.71 7.29
CA ARG A 116 9.08 5.29 7.57
C ARG A 116 10.23 4.70 6.80
N TRP A 117 10.40 5.11 5.56
CA TRP A 117 11.49 4.67 4.72
C TRP A 117 12.82 5.03 5.35
N ASN A 118 12.95 6.27 5.79
CA ASN A 118 14.19 6.73 6.41
C ASN A 118 14.49 5.98 7.69
N LYS A 119 13.46 5.74 8.49
CA LYS A 119 13.64 4.99 9.72
C LYS A 119 14.06 3.57 9.48
N ASP A 120 13.47 2.99 8.45
CA ASP A 120 13.77 1.60 8.14
C ASP A 120 15.08 1.45 7.46
N ASN A 121 15.55 2.49 6.87
CA ASN A 121 16.88 2.45 6.34
C ASN A 121 17.87 2.61 7.41
N SER A 122 17.43 3.16 8.39
CA SER A 122 18.19 3.06 9.53
C SER A 122 17.95 1.69 9.93
N LYS A 123 17.17 1.20 9.35
CA LYS A 123 16.85 -0.08 9.40
C LYS A 123 15.97 -0.22 8.33
N VAL A 124 15.69 0.53 7.70
CA VAL A 124 15.06 0.61 6.90
C VAL A 124 14.98 0.96 6.37
N SER A 125 14.80 1.15 6.46
CA SER A 125 14.52 1.41 6.36
C SER A 125 14.49 1.35 6.36
#